data_90eaa2b744f326dee7db1da89cc0b0f2
#
_entry.id   90eaa2b744f326dee7db1da89cc0b0f2
#
_cell.length_a   1.000
_cell.length_b   1.000
_cell.length_c   1.000
_cell.angle_alpha   90.00
_cell.angle_beta   90.00
_cell.angle_gamma   90.00
#
_symmetry.space_group_name_H-M   'P 1'
#
loop_
_entity.id
_entity.type
_entity.pdbx_description
1 polymer ?
#
loop_
_entity_poly.entity_id
_entity_poly.type
_entity_poly.pdbx_seq_one_letter_code
_entity_poly.pdbx_strand_id
1 'polypeptide(L)'
;MKGPQALRRGSLIILFAAAVVCALAGSSGLCSEAAAARPAGPCPIQPAREDSPAPVGACHLLKPGQTLYALSRAYEVPIETLVEANGIADPSLIQAGRMLFVPGAVRALEIPATFPANLNWPLSGIITSSFGSERMREHHEGIDIDGVMGQVVRAAAAGRVVWAGSERGYGNLVIIDHGGGLCTLYAHASRLLVGPDEVVESGEPVAEVGDTGNARGAHLHFEVHRNGQPVNPLPMLGTGVARASATR
;
A
#
# COMPACT_ATOMS: atom_id res chain seq x y z
N MET A 1 -14.05 -46.72 17.71
CA MET A 1 -13.81 -46.14 16.39
C MET A 1 -13.73 -44.63 16.55
N LYS A 2 -12.52 -44.09 16.52
CA LYS A 2 -12.27 -42.65 16.70
C LYS A 2 -12.30 -41.97 15.32
N GLY A 3 -13.21 -41.02 15.12
CA GLY A 3 -13.27 -40.18 13.92
C GLY A 3 -12.14 -39.14 13.88
N PRO A 4 -11.72 -38.68 12.70
CA PRO A 4 -10.59 -37.79 12.56
C PRO A 4 -10.91 -36.36 13.02
N GLN A 5 -9.97 -35.81 13.77
CA GLN A 5 -9.99 -34.39 14.21
C GLN A 5 -9.85 -33.48 13.00
N ALA A 6 -10.76 -32.52 12.89
CA ALA A 6 -10.68 -31.44 11.90
C ALA A 6 -9.49 -30.51 12.21
N LEU A 7 -8.58 -30.37 11.24
CA LEU A 7 -7.51 -29.37 11.27
C LEU A 7 -8.13 -27.97 11.33
N ARG A 8 -7.69 -27.22 12.30
CA ARG A 8 -7.97 -25.78 12.43
C ARG A 8 -7.35 -25.03 11.23
N ARG A 9 -8.18 -24.34 10.50
CA ARG A 9 -7.79 -23.47 9.41
C ARG A 9 -7.29 -22.16 10.01
N GLY A 10 -5.99 -21.93 9.89
CA GLY A 10 -5.35 -20.65 10.23
C GLY A 10 -5.56 -19.63 9.11
N SER A 11 -5.81 -18.39 9.50
CA SER A 11 -5.76 -17.23 8.64
C SER A 11 -4.43 -17.19 7.89
N LEU A 12 -4.50 -16.94 6.58
CA LEU A 12 -3.33 -16.72 5.75
C LEU A 12 -2.79 -15.33 6.06
N ILE A 13 -1.88 -15.29 7.04
CA ILE A 13 -1.04 -14.11 7.27
C ILE A 13 -0.07 -14.07 6.09
N ILE A 14 -0.15 -13.04 5.26
CA ILE A 14 0.90 -12.74 4.28
C ILE A 14 2.12 -12.31 5.09
N LEU A 15 2.93 -13.28 5.51
CA LEU A 15 4.22 -13.07 6.13
C LEU A 15 5.21 -12.67 5.03
N PHE A 16 5.52 -11.38 4.94
CA PHE A 16 6.77 -10.97 4.36
C PHE A 16 7.90 -11.45 5.29
N ALA A 17 8.53 -12.54 4.93
CA ALA A 17 9.63 -13.13 5.67
C ALA A 17 10.87 -12.22 5.59
N ALA A 18 11.08 -11.41 6.62
CA ALA A 18 12.41 -10.88 6.91
C ALA A 18 13.16 -11.94 7.72
N ALA A 19 14.03 -12.71 7.06
CA ALA A 19 14.93 -13.64 7.74
C ALA A 19 16.02 -12.85 8.49
N VAL A 20 15.85 -12.70 9.81
CA VAL A 20 16.92 -12.28 10.71
C VAL A 20 17.53 -13.53 11.33
N VAL A 21 18.72 -13.91 10.87
CA VAL A 21 19.59 -14.85 11.57
C VAL A 21 20.28 -14.08 12.69
N CYS A 22 19.89 -14.31 13.93
CA CYS A 22 20.60 -13.79 15.11
C CYS A 22 21.35 -14.92 15.77
N ALA A 23 22.69 -14.90 15.66
CA ALA A 23 23.58 -15.77 16.43
C ALA A 23 23.79 -15.17 17.82
N LEU A 24 23.70 -16.04 18.85
CA LEU A 24 23.87 -15.78 20.26
C LEU A 24 25.28 -15.33 20.63
N ALA A 25 25.42 -14.25 21.36
CA ALA A 25 26.43 -14.10 22.41
C ALA A 25 26.00 -12.98 23.35
N GLY A 26 25.94 -13.27 24.65
CA GLY A 26 25.43 -12.36 25.68
C GLY A 26 26.44 -11.31 26.11
N SER A 27 25.90 -10.23 26.64
CA SER A 27 26.30 -9.59 27.90
C SER A 27 25.54 -8.29 28.10
N SER A 28 25.13 -8.04 29.33
CA SER A 28 24.42 -6.95 29.93
C SER A 28 25.07 -5.58 29.70
N GLY A 29 24.23 -4.56 29.39
CA GLY A 29 24.62 -3.16 29.39
C GLY A 29 23.47 -2.25 29.02
N LEU A 30 22.82 -1.63 30.03
CA LEU A 30 21.89 -0.52 29.90
C LEU A 30 22.60 0.68 29.25
N CYS A 31 22.15 1.12 28.11
CA CYS A 31 22.27 2.52 27.69
C CYS A 31 21.16 2.85 26.70
N SER A 32 20.26 3.71 27.15
CA SER A 32 19.32 4.45 26.33
C SER A 32 20.14 5.42 25.47
N GLU A 33 20.24 5.12 24.17
CA GLU A 33 20.83 6.05 23.23
C GLU A 33 19.88 6.22 22.06
N ALA A 34 19.41 7.46 21.91
CA ALA A 34 18.57 7.88 20.79
C ALA A 34 19.31 7.53 19.49
N ALA A 35 18.66 6.70 18.67
CA ALA A 35 19.18 6.33 17.35
C ALA A 35 19.30 7.60 16.49
N ALA A 36 20.47 8.21 16.50
CA ALA A 36 20.86 9.22 15.53
C ALA A 36 20.79 8.60 14.13
N ALA A 37 19.99 9.22 13.26
CA ALA A 37 19.88 8.83 11.86
C ALA A 37 21.29 8.73 11.26
N ARG A 38 21.65 7.56 10.72
CA ARG A 38 22.91 7.38 9.98
C ARG A 38 22.93 8.41 8.84
N PRO A 39 24.06 9.08 8.61
CA PRO A 39 24.18 10.01 7.49
C PRO A 39 23.91 9.23 6.19
N ALA A 40 23.14 9.87 5.28
CA ALA A 40 22.85 9.33 3.97
C ALA A 40 24.17 8.95 3.27
N GLY A 41 24.27 7.70 2.81
CA GLY A 41 25.42 7.24 2.04
C GLY A 41 25.58 8.03 0.74
N PRO A 42 26.73 7.96 0.07
CA PRO A 42 26.94 8.67 -1.19
C PRO A 42 25.89 8.26 -2.24
N CYS A 43 25.53 9.21 -3.11
CA CYS A 43 24.61 8.96 -4.22
C CYS A 43 25.12 7.79 -5.08
N PRO A 44 24.27 6.81 -5.44
CA PRO A 44 24.66 5.58 -6.12
C PRO A 44 25.00 5.79 -7.62
N ILE A 45 25.78 6.80 -7.94
CA ILE A 45 26.28 6.99 -9.31
C ILE A 45 27.27 5.85 -9.56
N GLN A 46 26.90 4.87 -10.39
CA GLN A 46 27.85 3.90 -10.87
C GLN A 46 28.94 4.62 -11.65
N PRO A 47 30.24 4.27 -11.45
CA PRO A 47 31.30 4.88 -12.24
C PRO A 47 31.01 4.59 -13.72
N ALA A 48 30.83 5.64 -14.50
CA ALA A 48 30.68 5.55 -15.94
C ALA A 48 31.90 4.82 -16.51
N ARG A 49 31.70 3.98 -17.52
CA ARG A 49 32.79 3.51 -18.37
C ARG A 49 33.52 4.75 -18.90
N GLU A 50 34.84 4.73 -18.92
CA GLU A 50 35.71 5.88 -19.19
C GLU A 50 35.38 6.70 -20.45
N ASP A 51 34.53 6.18 -21.36
CA ASP A 51 34.10 6.80 -22.61
C ASP A 51 32.64 7.30 -22.65
N SER A 52 31.90 7.28 -21.51
CA SER A 52 30.51 7.75 -21.50
C SER A 52 30.40 9.09 -20.72
N PRO A 53 29.73 10.12 -21.26
CA PRO A 53 29.50 11.34 -20.51
C PRO A 53 28.80 11.00 -19.19
N ALA A 54 29.24 11.60 -18.11
CA ALA A 54 28.64 11.40 -16.80
C ALA A 54 27.11 11.61 -16.90
N PRO A 55 26.29 10.71 -16.33
CA PRO A 55 24.85 10.84 -16.43
C PRO A 55 24.41 12.16 -15.79
N VAL A 56 23.73 13.00 -16.57
CA VAL A 56 23.15 14.26 -16.08
C VAL A 56 21.93 13.88 -15.22
N GLY A 57 21.93 14.34 -13.98
CA GLY A 57 20.83 14.05 -13.05
C GLY A 57 21.06 14.67 -11.67
N ALA A 58 20.10 14.55 -10.79
CA ALA A 58 20.17 15.00 -9.40
C ALA A 58 20.00 13.81 -8.44
N CYS A 59 20.60 13.94 -7.25
CA CYS A 59 20.36 12.98 -6.17
C CYS A 59 19.22 13.48 -5.28
N HIS A 60 18.25 12.61 -5.01
CA HIS A 60 17.11 12.86 -4.14
C HIS A 60 17.18 11.94 -2.92
N LEU A 61 17.14 12.54 -1.72
CA LEU A 61 17.03 11.78 -0.47
C LEU A 61 15.57 11.42 -0.24
N LEU A 62 15.23 10.12 -0.29
CA LEU A 62 13.87 9.64 -0.08
C LEU A 62 13.45 9.89 1.37
N LYS A 63 12.49 10.78 1.58
CA LYS A 63 11.93 11.09 2.89
C LYS A 63 10.88 10.05 3.30
N PRO A 64 10.61 9.86 4.60
CA PRO A 64 9.50 9.00 5.04
C PRO A 64 8.19 9.41 4.35
N GLY A 65 7.48 8.44 3.78
CA GLY A 65 6.23 8.67 3.05
C GLY A 65 6.36 9.08 1.58
N GLN A 66 7.56 9.28 1.07
CA GLN A 66 7.76 9.46 -0.37
C GLN A 66 7.85 8.11 -1.07
N THR A 67 7.30 8.05 -2.28
CA THR A 67 7.29 6.86 -3.13
C THR A 67 8.03 7.12 -4.43
N LEU A 68 8.43 6.04 -5.13
CA LEU A 68 8.96 6.18 -6.49
C LEU A 68 7.94 6.84 -7.42
N TYR A 69 6.65 6.59 -7.21
CA TYR A 69 5.58 7.24 -7.95
C TYR A 69 5.57 8.77 -7.73
N ALA A 70 5.66 9.22 -6.47
CA ALA A 70 5.73 10.66 -6.18
C ALA A 70 6.96 11.31 -6.81
N LEU A 71 8.11 10.62 -6.82
CA LEU A 71 9.31 11.09 -7.50
C LEU A 71 9.12 11.13 -9.02
N SER A 72 8.59 10.05 -9.60
CA SER A 72 8.29 9.96 -11.03
C SER A 72 7.44 11.13 -11.52
N ARG A 73 6.38 11.45 -10.80
CA ARG A 73 5.48 12.57 -11.12
C ARG A 73 6.15 13.93 -10.94
N ALA A 74 6.90 14.12 -9.85
CA ALA A 74 7.51 15.40 -9.53
C ALA A 74 8.67 15.75 -10.45
N TYR A 75 9.42 14.73 -10.89
CA TYR A 75 10.55 14.90 -11.79
C TYR A 75 10.23 14.64 -13.26
N GLU A 76 8.99 14.20 -13.55
CA GLU A 76 8.54 13.80 -14.89
C GLU A 76 9.42 12.71 -15.52
N VAL A 77 9.89 11.76 -14.67
CA VAL A 77 10.74 10.64 -15.06
C VAL A 77 9.97 9.34 -14.87
N PRO A 78 9.91 8.44 -15.86
CA PRO A 78 9.26 7.15 -15.72
C PRO A 78 9.79 6.35 -14.52
N ILE A 79 8.92 5.60 -13.82
CA ILE A 79 9.32 4.79 -12.66
C ILE A 79 10.38 3.78 -13.06
N GLU A 80 10.23 3.16 -14.22
CA GLU A 80 11.16 2.17 -14.79
C GLU A 80 12.57 2.77 -14.91
N THR A 81 12.66 4.01 -15.38
CA THR A 81 13.94 4.74 -15.48
C THR A 81 14.55 5.00 -14.09
N LEU A 82 13.74 5.32 -13.08
CA LEU A 82 14.21 5.47 -11.70
C LEU A 82 14.70 4.13 -11.13
N VAL A 83 13.98 3.05 -11.40
CA VAL A 83 14.31 1.69 -10.97
C VAL A 83 15.65 1.24 -11.57
N GLU A 84 15.80 1.36 -12.89
CA GLU A 84 17.02 0.98 -13.62
C GLU A 84 18.23 1.81 -13.18
N ALA A 85 18.10 3.14 -13.12
CA ALA A 85 19.19 4.04 -12.76
C ALA A 85 19.71 3.83 -11.33
N ASN A 86 18.90 3.23 -10.45
CA ASN A 86 19.23 3.01 -9.05
C ASN A 86 19.42 1.53 -8.67
N GLY A 87 19.34 0.61 -9.64
CA GLY A 87 19.47 -0.82 -9.41
C GLY A 87 18.47 -1.35 -8.36
N ILE A 88 17.21 -0.89 -8.43
CA ILE A 88 16.16 -1.26 -7.49
C ILE A 88 15.58 -2.60 -7.94
N ALA A 89 15.84 -3.67 -7.16
CA ALA A 89 15.34 -4.99 -7.48
C ALA A 89 13.83 -5.12 -7.24
N ASP A 90 13.31 -4.45 -6.23
CA ASP A 90 11.90 -4.43 -5.88
C ASP A 90 11.45 -3.00 -5.53
N PRO A 91 10.66 -2.36 -6.39
CA PRO A 91 10.15 -1.00 -6.16
C PRO A 91 9.26 -0.87 -4.92
N SER A 92 8.65 -1.96 -4.45
CA SER A 92 7.77 -1.96 -3.28
C SER A 92 8.54 -1.94 -1.95
N LEU A 93 9.82 -2.34 -1.96
CA LEU A 93 10.67 -2.44 -0.77
C LEU A 93 11.60 -1.24 -0.57
N ILE A 94 11.33 -0.13 -1.23
CA ILE A 94 12.19 1.05 -1.12
C ILE A 94 12.03 1.72 0.25
N GLN A 95 13.14 1.95 0.93
CA GLN A 95 13.16 2.50 2.29
C GLN A 95 13.47 4.00 2.29
N ALA A 96 12.83 4.73 3.20
CA ALA A 96 13.19 6.11 3.50
C ALA A 96 14.65 6.21 3.96
N GLY A 97 15.29 7.32 3.66
CA GLY A 97 16.72 7.52 3.91
C GLY A 97 17.63 7.03 2.78
N ARG A 98 17.10 6.35 1.76
CA ARG A 98 17.86 5.97 0.57
C ARG A 98 18.08 7.18 -0.33
N MET A 99 19.31 7.38 -0.79
CA MET A 99 19.63 8.34 -1.83
C MET A 99 19.32 7.74 -3.19
N LEU A 100 18.53 8.43 -4.00
CA LEU A 100 18.16 8.02 -5.36
C LEU A 100 18.75 8.99 -6.38
N PHE A 101 19.34 8.45 -7.43
CA PHE A 101 19.70 9.22 -8.59
C PHE A 101 18.49 9.38 -9.51
N VAL A 102 18.20 10.62 -9.91
CA VAL A 102 17.09 10.96 -10.80
C VAL A 102 17.66 11.44 -12.12
N PRO A 103 17.66 10.62 -13.17
CA PRO A 103 18.19 10.98 -14.48
C PRO A 103 17.48 12.20 -15.07
N GLY A 104 18.23 13.09 -15.71
CA GLY A 104 17.69 14.30 -16.37
C GLY A 104 17.28 15.43 -15.42
N ALA A 105 17.24 15.21 -14.11
CA ALA A 105 16.93 16.27 -13.16
C ALA A 105 18.10 17.26 -13.03
N VAL A 106 17.80 18.55 -13.13
CA VAL A 106 18.82 19.61 -12.97
C VAL A 106 19.10 19.95 -11.50
N ARG A 107 18.20 19.60 -10.58
CA ARG A 107 18.33 19.79 -9.14
C ARG A 107 17.41 18.87 -8.38
N ALA A 108 17.74 18.60 -7.10
CA ALA A 108 16.82 17.92 -6.19
C ALA A 108 15.60 18.81 -5.90
N LEU A 109 14.39 18.23 -6.01
CA LEU A 109 13.15 18.91 -5.67
C LEU A 109 12.76 18.63 -4.22
N GLU A 110 12.19 19.62 -3.55
CA GLU A 110 11.48 19.43 -2.29
C GLU A 110 10.11 18.81 -2.59
N ILE A 111 10.05 17.51 -2.60
CA ILE A 111 8.79 16.76 -2.74
C ILE A 111 8.22 16.61 -1.34
N PRO A 112 6.99 17.08 -1.07
CA PRO A 112 6.34 16.83 0.20
C PRO A 112 6.32 15.31 0.47
N ALA A 113 6.61 14.92 1.71
CA ALA A 113 6.37 13.54 2.15
C ALA A 113 4.85 13.36 2.29
N THR A 114 4.19 13.12 1.17
CA THR A 114 2.76 12.89 1.16
C THR A 114 2.49 11.39 1.30
N PHE A 115 2.38 10.95 2.57
CA PHE A 115 1.20 10.12 2.80
C PHE A 115 0.01 11.01 2.47
N PRO A 116 -0.96 10.58 1.67
CA PRO A 116 -2.22 11.30 1.66
C PRO A 116 -2.67 11.36 3.12
N ALA A 117 -2.58 12.55 3.71
CA ALA A 117 -3.06 12.77 5.08
C ALA A 117 -4.55 12.38 5.17
N ASN A 118 -5.22 12.34 4.01
CA ASN A 118 -6.58 11.92 3.83
C ASN A 118 -6.68 11.04 2.57
N LEU A 119 -7.13 9.82 2.76
CA LEU A 119 -7.57 8.96 1.66
C LEU A 119 -8.92 9.50 1.13
N ASN A 120 -9.12 9.44 -0.17
CA ASN A 120 -10.42 9.71 -0.76
C ASN A 120 -11.38 8.56 -0.48
N TRP A 121 -12.67 8.88 -0.36
CA TRP A 121 -13.70 7.85 -0.27
C TRP A 121 -13.72 7.01 -1.56
N PRO A 122 -13.56 5.67 -1.44
CA PRO A 122 -13.55 4.80 -2.62
C PRO A 122 -14.92 4.62 -3.25
N LEU A 123 -15.97 4.82 -2.46
CA LEU A 123 -17.37 4.68 -2.87
C LEU A 123 -18.23 5.68 -2.12
N SER A 124 -19.23 6.25 -2.80
CA SER A 124 -20.29 7.03 -2.16
C SER A 124 -21.39 6.07 -1.69
N GLY A 125 -21.57 5.92 -0.39
CA GLY A 125 -22.55 4.99 0.18
C GLY A 125 -22.67 5.16 1.69
N ILE A 126 -23.49 4.32 2.32
CA ILE A 126 -23.69 4.27 3.78
C ILE A 126 -22.77 3.20 4.35
N ILE A 127 -22.12 3.48 5.48
CA ILE A 127 -21.35 2.45 6.19
C ILE A 127 -22.34 1.50 6.87
N THR A 128 -22.33 0.24 6.45
CA THR A 128 -23.18 -0.82 6.97
C THR A 128 -22.50 -1.67 8.03
N SER A 129 -21.15 -1.69 8.05
CA SER A 129 -20.36 -2.37 9.05
C SER A 129 -19.06 -1.62 9.30
N SER A 130 -18.72 -1.42 10.56
CA SER A 130 -17.53 -0.67 10.99
C SER A 130 -16.35 -1.59 11.25
N PHE A 131 -15.14 -1.03 11.19
CA PHE A 131 -13.90 -1.69 11.61
C PHE A 131 -14.01 -2.19 13.05
N GLY A 132 -13.52 -3.41 13.32
CA GLY A 132 -13.53 -4.03 14.64
C GLY A 132 -14.90 -4.58 15.09
N SER A 133 -15.96 -4.46 14.26
CA SER A 133 -17.24 -5.08 14.59
C SER A 133 -17.13 -6.61 14.65
N GLU A 134 -17.76 -7.22 15.66
CA GLU A 134 -17.73 -8.68 15.84
C GLU A 134 -18.53 -9.38 14.73
N ARG A 135 -17.88 -10.32 14.06
CA ARG A 135 -18.48 -11.21 13.06
C ARG A 135 -18.21 -12.67 13.47
N MET A 136 -19.19 -13.34 14.02
CA MET A 136 -19.16 -14.73 14.48
C MET A 136 -17.95 -15.09 15.36
N ARG A 137 -16.71 -15.04 14.87
CA ARG A 137 -15.48 -15.39 15.59
C ARG A 137 -14.27 -14.54 15.17
N GLU A 138 -14.48 -13.54 14.33
CA GLU A 138 -13.43 -12.71 13.75
C GLU A 138 -13.84 -11.25 13.85
N HIS A 139 -12.86 -10.38 14.06
CA HIS A 139 -13.07 -8.94 13.98
C HIS A 139 -13.07 -8.48 12.52
N HIS A 140 -13.91 -7.52 12.19
CA HIS A 140 -13.99 -6.94 10.86
C HIS A 140 -12.75 -6.08 10.59
N GLU A 141 -11.93 -6.45 9.62
CA GLU A 141 -10.64 -5.82 9.32
C GLU A 141 -10.75 -4.53 8.47
N GLY A 142 -11.97 -4.15 8.08
CA GLY A 142 -12.26 -2.98 7.27
C GLY A 142 -13.58 -2.32 7.62
N ILE A 143 -14.12 -1.61 6.64
CA ILE A 143 -15.49 -1.06 6.66
C ILE A 143 -16.25 -1.61 5.46
N ASP A 144 -17.55 -1.86 5.63
CA ASP A 144 -18.44 -2.15 4.51
C ASP A 144 -19.22 -0.89 4.14
N ILE A 145 -19.19 -0.56 2.87
CA ILE A 145 -19.88 0.58 2.29
C ILE A 145 -20.95 0.05 1.35
N ASP A 146 -22.21 0.32 1.66
CA ASP A 146 -23.36 -0.04 0.82
C ASP A 146 -23.22 0.56 -0.58
N GLY A 147 -23.58 -0.23 -1.60
CA GLY A 147 -23.46 0.20 -2.99
C GLY A 147 -24.39 -0.58 -3.90
N VAL A 148 -24.62 -0.02 -5.09
CA VAL A 148 -25.41 -0.67 -6.13
C VAL A 148 -24.49 -1.57 -6.97
N MET A 149 -24.95 -2.77 -7.32
CA MET A 149 -24.23 -3.67 -8.23
C MET A 149 -23.75 -2.92 -9.49
N GLY A 150 -22.44 -3.02 -9.78
CA GLY A 150 -21.82 -2.31 -10.90
C GLY A 150 -21.46 -0.85 -10.65
N GLN A 151 -21.74 -0.29 -9.46
CA GLN A 151 -21.29 1.05 -9.10
C GLN A 151 -19.77 1.13 -9.07
N VAL A 152 -19.20 2.20 -9.65
CA VAL A 152 -17.76 2.36 -9.78
C VAL A 152 -17.10 2.59 -8.43
N VAL A 153 -16.11 1.75 -8.13
CA VAL A 153 -15.19 1.87 -7.00
C VAL A 153 -13.91 2.57 -7.47
N ARG A 154 -13.43 3.52 -6.68
CA ARG A 154 -12.28 4.36 -7.05
C ARG A 154 -11.12 4.18 -6.10
N ALA A 155 -9.89 4.34 -6.61
CA ALA A 155 -8.67 4.35 -5.80
C ALA A 155 -8.72 5.45 -4.73
N ALA A 156 -8.52 5.08 -3.48
CA ALA A 156 -8.52 6.02 -2.36
C ALA A 156 -7.31 6.97 -2.38
N ALA A 157 -6.23 6.56 -2.98
CA ALA A 157 -5.04 7.36 -3.24
C ALA A 157 -4.32 6.84 -4.49
N ALA A 158 -3.36 7.61 -5.01
CA ALA A 158 -2.49 7.15 -6.08
C ALA A 158 -1.57 6.03 -5.58
N GLY A 159 -1.25 5.06 -6.44
CA GLY A 159 -0.40 3.93 -6.07
C GLY A 159 -0.22 2.92 -7.20
N ARG A 160 0.38 1.79 -6.86
CA ARG A 160 0.56 0.64 -7.76
C ARG A 160 -0.33 -0.51 -7.32
N VAL A 161 -1.01 -1.13 -8.27
CA VAL A 161 -1.79 -2.35 -8.04
C VAL A 161 -0.82 -3.51 -7.81
N VAL A 162 -0.80 -4.03 -6.58
CA VAL A 162 0.04 -5.19 -6.22
C VAL A 162 -0.73 -6.51 -6.31
N TRP A 163 -2.04 -6.44 -6.39
CA TRP A 163 -2.92 -7.59 -6.58
C TRP A 163 -4.21 -7.18 -7.30
N ALA A 164 -4.60 -7.94 -8.30
CA ALA A 164 -5.93 -7.87 -8.92
C ALA A 164 -6.34 -9.28 -9.35
N GLY A 165 -7.33 -9.86 -8.66
CA GLY A 165 -7.74 -11.23 -8.89
C GLY A 165 -8.78 -11.72 -7.90
N SER A 166 -9.15 -13.02 -8.00
CA SER A 166 -10.07 -13.64 -7.05
C SER A 166 -9.31 -14.22 -5.87
N GLU A 167 -9.74 -13.87 -4.65
CA GLU A 167 -9.18 -14.37 -3.40
C GLU A 167 -10.28 -14.97 -2.51
N ARG A 168 -9.92 -16.04 -1.79
CA ARG A 168 -10.88 -16.74 -0.95
C ARG A 168 -11.41 -15.86 0.17
N GLY A 169 -12.74 -15.74 0.24
CA GLY A 169 -13.41 -14.89 1.23
C GLY A 169 -13.67 -13.49 0.70
N TYR A 170 -12.67 -12.83 0.11
CA TYR A 170 -12.78 -11.49 -0.47
C TYR A 170 -13.52 -11.46 -1.83
N GLY A 171 -13.57 -12.60 -2.55
CA GLY A 171 -14.06 -12.62 -3.92
C GLY A 171 -13.08 -11.91 -4.85
N ASN A 172 -13.58 -11.11 -5.79
CA ASN A 172 -12.72 -10.29 -6.62
C ASN A 172 -12.17 -9.12 -5.81
N LEU A 173 -10.84 -9.02 -5.77
CA LEU A 173 -10.06 -8.14 -4.90
C LEU A 173 -9.05 -7.33 -5.72
N VAL A 174 -8.95 -6.05 -5.42
CA VAL A 174 -7.82 -5.19 -5.81
C VAL A 174 -7.06 -4.78 -4.55
N ILE A 175 -5.73 -4.81 -4.60
CA ILE A 175 -4.86 -4.26 -3.56
C ILE A 175 -3.95 -3.23 -4.21
N ILE A 176 -3.92 -2.03 -3.65
CA ILE A 176 -3.09 -0.92 -4.12
C ILE A 176 -2.07 -0.57 -3.04
N ASP A 177 -0.80 -0.60 -3.38
CA ASP A 177 0.28 -0.08 -2.55
C ASP A 177 0.49 1.41 -2.86
N HIS A 178 0.37 2.23 -1.82
CA HIS A 178 0.57 3.68 -1.88
C HIS A 178 1.97 4.09 -1.43
N GLY A 179 2.83 3.09 -1.13
CA GLY A 179 4.17 3.29 -0.58
C GLY A 179 4.16 3.53 0.92
N GLY A 180 5.37 3.53 1.51
CA GLY A 180 5.56 3.75 2.95
C GLY A 180 4.88 2.72 3.87
N GLY A 181 4.49 1.56 3.34
CA GLY A 181 3.76 0.53 4.06
C GLY A 181 2.25 0.76 4.15
N LEU A 182 1.71 1.70 3.37
CA LEU A 182 0.28 1.95 3.27
C LEU A 182 -0.31 1.23 2.06
N CYS A 183 -1.27 0.33 2.30
CA CYS A 183 -2.03 -0.35 1.26
C CYS A 183 -3.54 -0.18 1.49
N THR A 184 -4.31 -0.21 0.40
CA THR A 184 -5.77 -0.28 0.44
C THR A 184 -6.28 -1.49 -0.31
N LEU A 185 -7.34 -2.11 0.21
CA LEU A 185 -7.96 -3.30 -0.34
C LEU A 185 -9.42 -2.99 -0.69
N TYR A 186 -9.84 -3.50 -1.85
CA TYR A 186 -11.18 -3.30 -2.42
C TYR A 186 -11.74 -4.66 -2.80
N ALA A 187 -12.64 -5.18 -1.98
CA ALA A 187 -13.14 -6.54 -2.13
C ALA A 187 -14.62 -6.63 -2.53
N HIS A 188 -15.06 -7.85 -2.81
CA HIS A 188 -16.40 -8.24 -3.26
C HIS A 188 -16.81 -7.68 -4.62
N ALA A 189 -15.84 -7.22 -5.43
CA ALA A 189 -16.11 -6.63 -6.73
C ALA A 189 -16.84 -7.59 -7.69
N SER A 190 -17.76 -7.04 -8.49
CA SER A 190 -18.34 -7.77 -9.62
C SER A 190 -17.36 -7.85 -10.78
N ARG A 191 -16.56 -6.80 -10.98
CA ARG A 191 -15.57 -6.68 -12.04
C ARG A 191 -14.37 -5.87 -11.57
N LEU A 192 -13.17 -6.30 -11.95
CA LEU A 192 -11.94 -5.56 -11.79
C LEU A 192 -11.70 -4.72 -13.05
N LEU A 193 -11.30 -3.46 -12.89
CA LEU A 193 -11.06 -2.51 -13.98
C LEU A 193 -9.57 -2.28 -14.21
N VAL A 194 -8.73 -2.82 -13.32
CA VAL A 194 -7.26 -2.72 -13.35
C VAL A 194 -6.63 -4.09 -13.21
N GLY A 195 -5.39 -4.23 -13.70
CA GLY A 195 -4.56 -5.43 -13.57
C GLY A 195 -3.38 -5.22 -12.62
N PRO A 196 -2.67 -6.32 -12.26
CA PRO A 196 -1.44 -6.23 -11.48
C PRO A 196 -0.40 -5.34 -12.17
N ASP A 197 0.42 -4.67 -11.37
CA ASP A 197 1.48 -3.73 -11.77
C ASP A 197 1.01 -2.42 -12.40
N GLU A 198 -0.29 -2.22 -12.64
CA GLU A 198 -0.81 -0.94 -13.11
C GLU A 198 -0.62 0.16 -12.05
N VAL A 199 -0.31 1.35 -12.53
CA VAL A 199 -0.23 2.56 -11.71
C VAL A 199 -1.54 3.32 -11.84
N VAL A 200 -2.15 3.64 -10.72
CA VAL A 200 -3.44 4.34 -10.66
C VAL A 200 -3.30 5.69 -9.96
N GLU A 201 -4.09 6.65 -10.42
CA GLU A 201 -4.22 7.94 -9.75
C GLU A 201 -5.32 7.90 -8.67
N SER A 202 -5.24 8.85 -7.73
CA SER A 202 -6.30 9.01 -6.73
C SER A 202 -7.64 9.34 -7.39
N GLY A 203 -8.68 8.58 -7.07
CA GLY A 203 -10.01 8.72 -7.68
C GLY A 203 -10.19 7.97 -9.00
N GLU A 204 -9.17 7.28 -9.50
CA GLU A 204 -9.27 6.46 -10.72
C GLU A 204 -10.17 5.25 -10.50
N PRO A 205 -11.02 4.85 -11.48
CA PRO A 205 -11.83 3.63 -11.41
C PRO A 205 -10.95 2.39 -11.31
N VAL A 206 -11.16 1.54 -10.28
CA VAL A 206 -10.36 0.31 -10.07
C VAL A 206 -11.19 -0.96 -10.06
N ALA A 207 -12.48 -0.85 -9.71
CA ALA A 207 -13.39 -1.98 -9.67
C ALA A 207 -14.86 -1.52 -9.79
N GLU A 208 -15.77 -2.48 -9.84
CA GLU A 208 -17.21 -2.26 -9.73
C GLU A 208 -17.77 -3.04 -8.54
N VAL A 209 -18.67 -2.42 -7.79
CA VAL A 209 -19.36 -3.05 -6.65
C VAL A 209 -20.00 -4.36 -7.07
N GLY A 210 -19.86 -5.37 -6.24
CA GLY A 210 -20.42 -6.68 -6.43
C GLY A 210 -20.84 -7.35 -5.12
N ASP A 211 -20.99 -8.66 -5.17
CA ASP A 211 -21.36 -9.54 -4.07
C ASP A 211 -20.55 -10.84 -4.09
N THR A 212 -19.36 -10.82 -4.71
CA THR A 212 -18.49 -11.99 -4.83
C THR A 212 -17.86 -12.37 -3.48
N GLY A 213 -17.40 -13.62 -3.36
CA GLY A 213 -16.79 -14.13 -2.13
C GLY A 213 -17.80 -14.37 -1.01
N ASN A 214 -17.50 -13.88 0.20
CA ASN A 214 -18.36 -14.08 1.38
C ASN A 214 -19.38 -12.95 1.59
N ALA A 215 -19.62 -12.11 0.58
CA ALA A 215 -20.60 -11.03 0.65
C ALA A 215 -22.03 -11.57 0.84
N ARG A 216 -22.86 -10.82 1.58
CA ARG A 216 -24.29 -11.12 1.77
C ARG A 216 -25.22 -10.21 0.94
N GLY A 217 -24.67 -9.43 0.04
CA GLY A 217 -25.36 -8.47 -0.84
C GLY A 217 -24.36 -7.51 -1.42
N ALA A 218 -24.81 -6.67 -2.35
CA ALA A 218 -23.93 -5.74 -3.05
C ALA A 218 -23.37 -4.68 -2.10
N HIS A 219 -22.05 -4.67 -1.90
CA HIS A 219 -21.32 -3.68 -1.10
C HIS A 219 -19.85 -3.68 -1.47
N LEU A 220 -19.14 -2.64 -1.07
CA LEU A 220 -17.69 -2.60 -1.06
C LEU A 220 -17.19 -2.92 0.35
N HIS A 221 -16.39 -3.96 0.49
CA HIS A 221 -15.55 -4.15 1.66
C HIS A 221 -14.22 -3.43 1.42
N PHE A 222 -13.90 -2.46 2.27
CA PHE A 222 -12.74 -1.59 2.14
C PHE A 222 -11.84 -1.67 3.36
N GLU A 223 -10.56 -2.01 3.15
CA GLU A 223 -9.55 -2.07 4.20
C GLU A 223 -8.42 -1.08 3.95
N VAL A 224 -7.81 -0.63 5.03
CA VAL A 224 -6.55 0.10 5.02
C VAL A 224 -5.55 -0.66 5.87
N HIS A 225 -4.41 -0.98 5.28
CA HIS A 225 -3.32 -1.65 5.97
C HIS A 225 -2.13 -0.71 6.13
N ARG A 226 -1.54 -0.69 7.32
CA ARG A 226 -0.29 0.01 7.59
C ARG A 226 0.76 -0.98 8.08
N ASN A 227 1.86 -1.09 7.34
CA ASN A 227 2.93 -2.07 7.60
C ASN A 227 2.39 -3.51 7.73
N GLY A 228 1.45 -3.89 6.86
CA GLY A 228 0.83 -5.21 6.83
C GLY A 228 -0.21 -5.49 7.92
N GLN A 229 -0.58 -4.49 8.73
CA GLN A 229 -1.61 -4.61 9.76
C GLN A 229 -2.85 -3.81 9.36
N PRO A 230 -4.07 -4.38 9.46
CA PRO A 230 -5.30 -3.67 9.23
C PRO A 230 -5.50 -2.56 10.28
N VAL A 231 -5.90 -1.38 9.83
CA VAL A 231 -6.19 -0.23 10.68
C VAL A 231 -7.55 0.35 10.34
N ASN A 232 -8.19 1.02 11.31
CA ASN A 232 -9.47 1.66 11.08
C ASN A 232 -9.39 2.68 9.92
N PRO A 233 -10.13 2.48 8.81
CA PRO A 233 -10.09 3.40 7.65
C PRO A 233 -10.64 4.80 7.95
N LEU A 234 -11.64 4.90 8.83
CA LEU A 234 -12.43 6.13 9.02
C LEU A 234 -11.60 7.38 9.37
N PRO A 235 -10.62 7.32 10.30
CA PRO A 235 -9.78 8.49 10.60
C PRO A 235 -8.88 8.92 9.45
N MET A 236 -8.67 8.05 8.44
CA MET A 236 -7.81 8.31 7.29
C MET A 236 -8.59 8.79 6.07
N LEU A 237 -9.90 8.59 6.03
CA LEU A 237 -10.78 9.05 4.96
C LEU A 237 -11.09 10.54 5.17
N GLY A 238 -10.96 11.34 4.10
CA GLY A 238 -11.28 12.76 4.12
C GLY A 238 -12.73 13.05 4.49
N THR A 239 -13.08 14.31 4.75
CA THR A 239 -14.42 14.78 5.12
C THR A 239 -15.48 14.66 4.01
N GLY A 240 -15.27 13.81 3.02
CA GLY A 240 -16.19 13.46 1.93
C GLY A 240 -17.26 12.47 2.39
N VAL A 241 -18.35 12.45 1.68
CA VAL A 241 -19.71 11.96 1.92
C VAL A 241 -19.83 10.44 2.14
N ALA A 242 -19.47 9.90 3.30
CA ALA A 242 -20.17 8.74 3.81
C ALA A 242 -21.18 9.22 4.87
N ARG A 243 -22.44 8.99 4.64
CA ARG A 243 -23.45 9.20 5.69
C ARG A 243 -23.38 8.00 6.63
N ALA A 244 -23.06 8.23 7.90
CA ALA A 244 -23.24 7.22 8.93
C ALA A 244 -24.72 6.79 8.91
N SER A 245 -24.97 5.48 8.98
CA SER A 245 -26.32 4.95 9.22
C SER A 245 -26.79 5.55 10.53
N ALA A 246 -27.87 6.32 10.51
CA ALA A 246 -28.57 6.69 11.71
C ALA A 246 -29.15 5.39 12.30
N THR A 247 -28.55 4.93 13.39
CA THR A 247 -29.05 3.80 14.19
C THR A 247 -30.51 4.10 14.57
N ARG A 248 -31.45 3.27 14.10
CA ARG A 248 -32.79 3.17 14.67
C ARG A 248 -32.79 2.11 15.78
#